data_8a0511b9240f2dcadfd9d12b78a1478b
#
_entry.id   8a0511b9240f2dcadfd9d12b78a1478b
#
_cell.length_a   1.000
_cell.length_b   1.000
_cell.length_c   1.000
_cell.angle_alpha   90.00
_cell.angle_beta   90.00
_cell.angle_gamma   90.00
#
_symmetry.space_group_name_H-M   'P 1'
#
loop_
_entity.id
_entity.type
_entity.pdbx_description
1 polymer ?
#
loop_
_entity_poly.entity_id
_entity_poly.type
_entity_poly.pdbx_seq_one_letter_code
_entity_poly.pdbx_strand_id
1 'polypeptide(L)'
;MTGPTCLDILTSSLCRAFQGLSNARLLFLSILLTLIVGSSSQTSPAFRVVAFYTGQNDAAHISFVKEANTWFPRMAQQHNFQYTSTSNWANLNDQYLSQYQVIIFLDTRPENAQQRAAFEKYMKNGGSWMGFHFSAFALTPSTYNQNWDWYHKTFLGSDQYVSNTWRPTSAILKVENRTHPATKNLPATFSSSPNEWYRWKLDLTKNADIQILLSIDPKSFPLGTGPKPHEIWHSGYFPVVWSNRKFKMIYLNMGHNDMDYGGTNQALSQTFNNVQTEKLVLDSLLWLSKKR
;
A
#
# COMPACT_ATOMS: atom_id res chain seq x y z
N MET A 1 -7.35 -36.90 -51.03
CA MET A 1 -8.44 -37.63 -50.36
C MET A 1 -8.35 -37.26 -48.89
N THR A 2 -9.09 -36.29 -48.44
CA THR A 2 -9.13 -35.80 -47.04
C THR A 2 -10.27 -36.50 -46.33
N GLY A 3 -9.96 -37.30 -45.32
CA GLY A 3 -10.98 -37.97 -44.48
C GLY A 3 -11.68 -36.97 -43.58
N PRO A 4 -12.89 -37.26 -43.09
CA PRO A 4 -13.67 -36.32 -42.27
C PRO A 4 -13.03 -36.10 -40.91
N THR A 5 -13.11 -34.86 -40.42
CA THR A 5 -12.55 -34.44 -39.13
C THR A 5 -13.39 -34.97 -37.96
N CYS A 6 -12.77 -35.07 -36.77
CA CYS A 6 -13.40 -35.59 -35.55
C CYS A 6 -14.69 -34.81 -35.13
N LEU A 7 -14.89 -33.63 -35.68
CA LEU A 7 -16.08 -32.80 -35.44
C LEU A 7 -17.32 -33.28 -36.18
N ASP A 8 -17.14 -33.88 -37.39
CA ASP A 8 -18.25 -34.37 -38.24
C ASP A 8 -18.86 -35.64 -37.69
N ILE A 9 -18.12 -36.44 -36.94
CA ILE A 9 -18.57 -37.68 -36.32
C ILE A 9 -19.45 -37.42 -35.09
N LEU A 10 -19.16 -36.35 -34.35
CA LEU A 10 -19.96 -35.97 -33.14
C LEU A 10 -21.31 -35.38 -33.50
N THR A 11 -21.42 -34.65 -34.60
CA THR A 11 -22.70 -34.04 -35.01
C THR A 11 -23.69 -35.06 -35.58
N SER A 12 -23.20 -36.11 -36.24
CA SER A 12 -24.05 -37.16 -36.81
C SER A 12 -24.62 -38.12 -35.75
N SER A 13 -23.93 -38.33 -34.64
CA SER A 13 -24.42 -39.18 -33.53
C SER A 13 -25.45 -38.49 -32.65
N LEU A 14 -25.39 -37.17 -32.51
CA LEU A 14 -26.35 -36.38 -31.75
C LEU A 14 -27.70 -36.22 -32.47
N CYS A 15 -27.71 -36.19 -33.81
CA CYS A 15 -28.94 -36.05 -34.60
C CYS A 15 -29.83 -37.28 -34.53
N ARG A 16 -29.30 -38.52 -34.34
CA ARG A 16 -30.10 -39.75 -34.22
C ARG A 16 -30.67 -40.00 -32.83
N ALA A 17 -30.17 -39.39 -31.80
CA ALA A 17 -30.64 -39.56 -30.42
C ALA A 17 -31.87 -38.72 -30.07
N PHE A 18 -32.23 -37.71 -30.88
CA PHE A 18 -33.33 -36.77 -30.56
C PHE A 18 -34.64 -37.01 -31.29
N GLN A 19 -34.75 -38.03 -32.13
CA GLN A 19 -36.01 -38.30 -32.89
C GLN A 19 -37.12 -39.04 -32.11
N GLY A 20 -36.95 -39.22 -30.80
CA GLY A 20 -37.92 -39.98 -29.99
C GLY A 20 -38.46 -39.28 -28.73
N LEU A 21 -38.15 -38.01 -28.49
CA LEU A 21 -38.64 -37.33 -27.30
C LEU A 21 -39.84 -36.43 -27.63
N SER A 22 -40.97 -36.62 -26.92
CA SER A 22 -42.14 -35.79 -27.06
C SER A 22 -41.85 -34.33 -26.68
N ASN A 23 -42.52 -33.37 -27.34
CA ASN A 23 -42.34 -31.92 -27.17
C ASN A 23 -42.42 -31.43 -25.71
N ALA A 24 -43.08 -32.20 -24.82
CA ALA A 24 -43.17 -31.86 -23.38
C ALA A 24 -41.85 -32.06 -22.61
N ARG A 25 -40.99 -33.00 -23.05
CA ARG A 25 -39.67 -33.24 -22.40
C ARG A 25 -38.60 -32.27 -22.85
N LEU A 26 -38.69 -31.72 -24.04
CA LEU A 26 -37.79 -30.67 -24.52
C LEU A 26 -37.98 -29.33 -23.80
N LEU A 27 -39.21 -29.00 -23.39
CA LEU A 27 -39.47 -27.78 -22.61
C LEU A 27 -38.87 -27.86 -21.18
N PHE A 28 -38.90 -29.05 -20.56
CA PHE A 28 -38.30 -29.24 -19.23
C PHE A 28 -36.77 -29.23 -19.25
N LEU A 29 -36.13 -29.67 -20.30
CA LEU A 29 -34.68 -29.67 -20.41
C LEU A 29 -34.10 -28.24 -20.68
N SER A 30 -34.86 -27.42 -21.43
CA SER A 30 -34.46 -26.00 -21.67
C SER A 30 -34.67 -25.12 -20.43
N ILE A 31 -35.63 -25.42 -19.57
CA ILE A 31 -35.83 -24.70 -18.30
C ILE A 31 -34.77 -25.08 -17.25
N LEU A 32 -34.28 -26.32 -17.26
CA LEU A 32 -33.24 -26.76 -16.34
C LEU A 32 -31.85 -26.23 -16.72
N LEU A 33 -31.59 -25.95 -18.00
CA LEU A 33 -30.30 -25.42 -18.46
C LEU A 33 -30.17 -23.89 -18.24
N THR A 34 -31.28 -23.17 -18.09
CA THR A 34 -31.30 -21.72 -17.80
C THR A 34 -31.18 -21.41 -16.32
N LEU A 35 -31.29 -22.38 -15.43
CA LEU A 35 -31.17 -22.20 -13.97
C LEU A 35 -29.72 -22.39 -13.44
N ILE A 36 -28.76 -22.74 -14.31
CA ILE A 36 -27.34 -22.91 -13.94
C ILE A 36 -26.47 -21.69 -14.37
N VAL A 37 -27.07 -20.60 -14.79
CA VAL A 37 -26.36 -19.32 -14.77
C VAL A 37 -26.33 -18.89 -13.30
N GLY A 38 -25.38 -19.47 -12.57
CA GLY A 38 -25.10 -19.09 -11.20
C GLY A 38 -24.89 -17.59 -11.15
N SER A 39 -25.83 -16.87 -10.56
CA SER A 39 -25.60 -15.52 -10.09
C SER A 39 -24.39 -15.61 -9.17
N SER A 40 -23.20 -15.29 -9.67
CA SER A 40 -22.07 -14.97 -8.82
C SER A 40 -22.55 -13.79 -7.99
N SER A 41 -23.07 -14.04 -6.80
CA SER A 41 -23.35 -12.99 -5.84
C SER A 41 -22.01 -12.31 -5.55
N GLN A 42 -21.78 -11.21 -6.23
CA GLN A 42 -20.62 -10.39 -5.98
C GLN A 42 -20.77 -9.87 -4.55
N THR A 43 -20.08 -10.51 -3.62
CA THR A 43 -20.11 -10.12 -2.22
C THR A 43 -19.65 -8.68 -2.12
N SER A 44 -20.45 -7.83 -1.46
CA SER A 44 -20.05 -6.44 -1.23
C SER A 44 -18.67 -6.40 -0.59
N PRO A 45 -17.80 -5.46 -0.99
CA PRO A 45 -16.47 -5.36 -0.40
C PRO A 45 -16.59 -5.11 1.11
N ALA A 46 -15.73 -5.78 1.88
CA ALA A 46 -15.71 -5.67 3.34
C ALA A 46 -15.36 -4.24 3.81
N PHE A 47 -14.56 -3.53 3.03
CA PHE A 47 -14.20 -2.13 3.24
C PHE A 47 -13.69 -1.49 1.95
N ARG A 48 -13.57 -0.15 1.96
CA ARG A 48 -13.11 0.63 0.82
C ARG A 48 -11.85 1.41 1.17
N VAL A 49 -10.92 1.44 0.24
CA VAL A 49 -9.63 2.11 0.34
C VAL A 49 -9.48 3.10 -0.80
N VAL A 50 -9.02 4.32 -0.50
CA VAL A 50 -8.60 5.26 -1.52
C VAL A 50 -7.14 5.65 -1.33
N ALA A 51 -6.36 5.58 -2.41
CA ALA A 51 -4.99 6.04 -2.45
C ALA A 51 -4.88 7.36 -3.21
N PHE A 52 -4.23 8.34 -2.58
CA PHE A 52 -3.88 9.62 -3.21
C PHE A 52 -2.39 9.62 -3.56
N TYR A 53 -2.08 10.17 -4.73
CA TYR A 53 -0.71 10.26 -5.23
C TYR A 53 -0.53 11.45 -6.16
N THR A 54 0.71 11.81 -6.42
CA THR A 54 1.06 12.79 -7.45
C THR A 54 1.73 12.11 -8.65
N GLY A 55 2.68 11.21 -8.41
CA GLY A 55 3.38 10.44 -9.44
C GLY A 55 4.18 11.33 -10.39
N GLN A 56 4.86 12.36 -9.84
CA GLN A 56 5.61 13.36 -10.59
C GLN A 56 6.98 13.63 -9.94
N ASN A 57 7.84 14.29 -10.70
CA ASN A 57 9.14 14.87 -10.31
C ASN A 57 10.25 13.86 -10.01
N ASP A 58 10.00 12.78 -9.31
CA ASP A 58 11.01 11.80 -8.91
C ASP A 58 10.69 10.44 -9.54
N ALA A 59 11.64 9.90 -10.32
CA ALA A 59 11.44 8.65 -11.05
C ALA A 59 11.21 7.44 -10.13
N ALA A 60 11.83 7.42 -8.94
CA ALA A 60 11.63 6.37 -7.96
C ALA A 60 10.23 6.43 -7.35
N HIS A 61 9.74 7.62 -7.01
CA HIS A 61 8.37 7.80 -6.52
C HIS A 61 7.33 7.46 -7.60
N ILE A 62 7.56 7.86 -8.86
CA ILE A 62 6.70 7.50 -9.99
C ILE A 62 6.64 5.97 -10.15
N SER A 63 7.80 5.30 -10.07
CA SER A 63 7.88 3.85 -10.16
C SER A 63 7.15 3.16 -8.99
N PHE A 64 7.31 3.67 -7.78
CA PHE A 64 6.58 3.16 -6.60
C PHE A 64 5.06 3.31 -6.75
N VAL A 65 4.58 4.46 -7.21
CA VAL A 65 3.14 4.67 -7.47
C VAL A 65 2.60 3.64 -8.47
N LYS A 66 3.35 3.34 -9.53
CA LYS A 66 2.97 2.32 -10.52
C LYS A 66 2.93 0.92 -9.89
N GLU A 67 3.96 0.54 -9.14
CA GLU A 67 4.02 -0.74 -8.44
C GLU A 67 2.86 -0.88 -7.45
N ALA A 68 2.61 0.13 -6.61
CA ALA A 68 1.51 0.14 -5.64
C ALA A 68 0.14 0.00 -6.33
N ASN A 69 -0.10 0.74 -7.42
CA ASN A 69 -1.33 0.66 -8.20
C ASN A 69 -1.49 -0.66 -9.00
N THR A 70 -0.47 -1.49 -9.01
CA THR A 70 -0.55 -2.88 -9.50
C THR A 70 -0.79 -3.85 -8.33
N TRP A 71 -0.10 -3.66 -7.23
CA TRP A 71 -0.15 -4.56 -6.07
C TRP A 71 -1.48 -4.45 -5.29
N PHE A 72 -1.93 -3.24 -4.93
CA PHE A 72 -3.16 -3.05 -4.14
C PHE A 72 -4.42 -3.60 -4.81
N PRO A 73 -4.67 -3.43 -6.13
CA PRO A 73 -5.82 -4.06 -6.79
C PRO A 73 -5.80 -5.59 -6.72
N ARG A 74 -4.61 -6.21 -6.85
CA ARG A 74 -4.46 -7.66 -6.69
C ARG A 74 -4.82 -8.11 -5.27
N MET A 75 -4.35 -7.39 -4.25
CA MET A 75 -4.71 -7.66 -2.85
C MET A 75 -6.21 -7.43 -2.59
N ALA A 76 -6.80 -6.41 -3.23
CA ALA A 76 -8.22 -6.12 -3.12
C ALA A 76 -9.09 -7.31 -3.55
N GLN A 77 -8.75 -7.95 -4.66
CA GLN A 77 -9.42 -9.16 -5.13
C GLN A 77 -9.26 -10.34 -4.16
N GLN A 78 -8.05 -10.54 -3.63
CA GLN A 78 -7.73 -11.67 -2.75
C GLN A 78 -8.35 -11.53 -1.35
N HIS A 79 -8.56 -10.31 -0.87
CA HIS A 79 -8.97 -10.01 0.50
C HIS A 79 -10.31 -9.29 0.61
N ASN A 80 -11.12 -9.30 -0.48
CA ASN A 80 -12.47 -8.75 -0.52
C ASN A 80 -12.57 -7.30 -0.03
N PHE A 81 -11.71 -6.40 -0.54
CA PHE A 81 -11.88 -4.97 -0.35
C PHE A 81 -11.90 -4.23 -1.70
N GLN A 82 -12.41 -3.02 -1.70
CA GLN A 82 -12.37 -2.15 -2.88
C GLN A 82 -11.17 -1.21 -2.77
N TYR A 83 -10.35 -1.16 -3.81
CA TYR A 83 -9.27 -0.21 -3.96
C TYR A 83 -9.58 0.78 -5.08
N THR A 84 -9.40 2.05 -4.78
CA THR A 84 -9.47 3.17 -5.73
C THR A 84 -8.22 4.01 -5.58
N SER A 85 -7.69 4.56 -6.67
CA SER A 85 -6.58 5.51 -6.60
C SER A 85 -6.88 6.75 -7.42
N THR A 86 -6.32 7.89 -7.01
CA THR A 86 -6.56 9.17 -7.66
C THR A 86 -5.37 10.12 -7.52
N SER A 87 -5.04 10.81 -8.61
CA SER A 87 -4.11 11.95 -8.60
C SER A 87 -4.85 13.30 -8.45
N ASN A 88 -6.18 13.27 -8.44
CA ASN A 88 -6.98 14.46 -8.22
C ASN A 88 -7.14 14.75 -6.72
N TRP A 89 -6.30 15.61 -6.19
CA TRP A 89 -6.33 16.01 -4.79
C TRP A 89 -7.56 16.82 -4.40
N ALA A 90 -8.36 17.36 -5.35
CA ALA A 90 -9.66 17.98 -5.06
C ALA A 90 -10.67 16.96 -4.46
N ASN A 91 -10.45 15.67 -4.69
CA ASN A 91 -11.22 14.60 -4.07
C ASN A 91 -10.93 14.46 -2.55
N LEU A 92 -9.87 15.10 -2.03
CA LEU A 92 -9.61 15.11 -0.59
C LEU A 92 -10.54 16.12 0.10
N ASN A 93 -11.81 15.76 0.20
CA ASN A 93 -12.89 16.54 0.82
C ASN A 93 -13.84 15.63 1.62
N ASP A 94 -14.63 16.21 2.50
CA ASP A 94 -15.48 15.47 3.45
C ASP A 94 -16.43 14.48 2.75
N GLN A 95 -17.08 14.91 1.67
CA GLN A 95 -18.05 14.09 0.95
C GLN A 95 -17.39 12.85 0.32
N TYR A 96 -16.25 13.03 -0.32
CA TYR A 96 -15.55 11.93 -0.96
C TYR A 96 -14.95 10.97 0.09
N LEU A 97 -14.29 11.52 1.11
CA LEU A 97 -13.63 10.73 2.15
C LEU A 97 -14.61 9.90 2.98
N SER A 98 -15.86 10.35 3.15
CA SER A 98 -16.90 9.61 3.90
C SER A 98 -17.20 8.22 3.32
N GLN A 99 -16.81 7.97 2.06
CA GLN A 99 -17.06 6.70 1.38
C GLN A 99 -16.00 5.64 1.68
N TYR A 100 -14.88 5.99 2.33
CA TYR A 100 -13.72 5.13 2.51
C TYR A 100 -13.36 4.94 3.98
N GLN A 101 -12.99 3.72 4.34
CA GLN A 101 -12.52 3.36 5.68
C GLN A 101 -11.03 3.65 5.84
N VAL A 102 -10.24 3.57 4.76
CA VAL A 102 -8.80 3.80 4.80
C VAL A 102 -8.38 4.75 3.68
N ILE A 103 -7.60 5.76 4.03
CA ILE A 103 -6.92 6.65 3.08
C ILE A 103 -5.45 6.25 3.03
N ILE A 104 -4.88 6.19 1.83
CA ILE A 104 -3.44 5.96 1.62
C ILE A 104 -2.84 7.20 0.96
N PHE A 105 -1.68 7.63 1.45
CA PHE A 105 -0.81 8.56 0.73
C PHE A 105 0.40 7.79 0.21
N LEU A 106 0.53 7.70 -1.12
CA LEU A 106 1.59 6.91 -1.74
C LEU A 106 2.93 7.65 -1.79
N ASP A 107 2.96 8.82 -2.38
CA ASP A 107 4.21 9.53 -2.68
C ASP A 107 4.25 10.98 -2.20
N THR A 108 3.19 11.47 -1.59
CA THR A 108 3.11 12.85 -1.14
C THR A 108 1.94 13.05 -0.15
N ARG A 109 1.65 14.27 0.19
CA ARG A 109 0.56 14.72 1.06
C ARG A 109 -0.07 15.99 0.49
N PRO A 110 -1.28 16.39 0.96
CA PRO A 110 -1.93 17.60 0.45
C PRO A 110 -1.17 18.88 0.82
N GLU A 111 -1.13 19.81 -0.11
CA GLU A 111 -0.55 21.14 0.09
C GLU A 111 -1.61 22.22 0.35
N ASN A 112 -2.80 22.02 -0.17
CA ASN A 112 -3.92 22.95 -0.03
C ASN A 112 -4.52 22.91 1.39
N ALA A 113 -4.76 24.08 1.98
CA ALA A 113 -5.26 24.20 3.34
C ALA A 113 -6.64 23.56 3.55
N GLN A 114 -7.54 23.62 2.57
CA GLN A 114 -8.87 23.00 2.66
C GLN A 114 -8.76 21.47 2.64
N GLN A 115 -7.88 20.92 1.81
CA GLN A 115 -7.61 19.48 1.75
C GLN A 115 -7.00 18.98 3.07
N ARG A 116 -6.06 19.75 3.65
CA ARG A 116 -5.47 19.47 4.97
C ARG A 116 -6.53 19.46 6.05
N ALA A 117 -7.43 20.43 6.07
CA ALA A 117 -8.52 20.49 7.03
C ALA A 117 -9.49 19.31 6.90
N ALA A 118 -9.83 18.91 5.68
CA ALA A 118 -10.68 17.75 5.43
C ALA A 118 -10.03 16.45 5.91
N PHE A 119 -8.74 16.25 5.64
CA PHE A 119 -8.00 15.09 6.13
C PHE A 119 -7.91 15.07 7.66
N GLU A 120 -7.58 16.20 8.28
CA GLU A 120 -7.50 16.30 9.73
C GLU A 120 -8.84 15.98 10.39
N LYS A 121 -9.93 16.50 9.84
CA LYS A 121 -11.30 16.20 10.28
C LYS A 121 -11.63 14.71 10.13
N TYR A 122 -11.29 14.10 8.98
CA TYR A 122 -11.49 12.68 8.76
C TYR A 122 -10.76 11.83 9.81
N MET A 123 -9.51 12.15 10.12
CA MET A 123 -8.72 11.42 11.11
C MET A 123 -9.26 11.63 12.54
N LYS A 124 -9.67 12.84 12.89
CA LYS A 124 -10.30 13.15 14.21
C LYS A 124 -11.64 12.43 14.39
N ASN A 125 -12.36 12.18 13.33
CA ASN A 125 -13.62 11.45 13.33
C ASN A 125 -13.45 9.91 13.27
N GLY A 126 -12.24 9.41 13.51
CA GLY A 126 -11.96 7.96 13.59
C GLY A 126 -11.64 7.31 12.25
N GLY A 127 -11.36 8.08 11.21
CA GLY A 127 -10.83 7.58 9.96
C GLY A 127 -9.47 6.90 10.12
N SER A 128 -9.04 6.13 9.12
CA SER A 128 -7.78 5.38 9.15
C SER A 128 -6.87 5.79 7.99
N TRP A 129 -5.57 5.78 8.25
CA TRP A 129 -4.58 6.23 7.26
C TRP A 129 -3.34 5.33 7.22
N MET A 130 -2.80 5.17 6.02
CA MET A 130 -1.49 4.58 5.73
C MET A 130 -0.69 5.56 4.87
N GLY A 131 0.57 5.77 5.20
CA GLY A 131 1.45 6.61 4.39
C GLY A 131 2.79 5.98 4.12
N PHE A 132 3.33 6.30 2.95
CA PHE A 132 4.62 5.79 2.51
C PHE A 132 5.62 6.94 2.35
N HIS A 133 6.85 6.67 2.69
CA HIS A 133 8.06 7.42 2.39
C HIS A 133 7.86 8.96 2.38
N PHE A 134 7.83 9.57 1.21
CA PHE A 134 7.77 11.03 1.03
C PHE A 134 6.46 11.65 1.56
N SER A 135 5.44 10.86 1.85
CA SER A 135 4.23 11.38 2.48
C SER A 135 4.48 12.03 3.84
N ALA A 136 5.57 11.66 4.53
CA ALA A 136 5.98 12.26 5.80
C ALA A 136 7.07 13.34 5.66
N PHE A 137 7.58 13.58 4.46
CA PHE A 137 8.68 14.52 4.26
C PHE A 137 8.30 15.96 4.60
N ALA A 138 9.14 16.66 5.34
CA ALA A 138 9.05 18.09 5.64
C ALA A 138 10.41 18.71 5.86
N LEU A 139 10.63 19.88 5.28
CA LEU A 139 11.81 20.72 5.50
C LEU A 139 11.38 22.05 6.13
N THR A 140 12.20 22.57 7.05
CA THR A 140 12.03 23.93 7.60
C THR A 140 13.42 24.59 7.75
N PRO A 141 13.61 25.81 7.27
CA PRO A 141 12.66 26.58 6.45
C PRO A 141 12.47 25.94 5.07
N SER A 142 11.27 26.04 4.50
CA SER A 142 10.96 25.55 3.18
C SER A 142 10.28 26.65 2.35
N THR A 143 10.69 26.77 1.08
CA THR A 143 10.02 27.60 0.08
C THR A 143 8.74 26.95 -0.43
N TYR A 144 8.57 25.66 -0.15
CA TYR A 144 7.38 24.88 -0.51
C TYR A 144 6.41 24.84 0.66
N ASN A 145 5.12 24.77 0.36
CA ASN A 145 4.07 24.62 1.36
C ASN A 145 4.03 23.18 1.92
N GLN A 146 5.19 22.68 2.35
CA GLN A 146 5.37 21.31 2.85
C GLN A 146 5.03 21.17 4.32
N ASN A 147 5.32 22.20 5.11
CA ASN A 147 5.16 22.12 6.55
C ASN A 147 3.69 22.20 6.95
N TRP A 148 3.29 21.23 7.72
CA TRP A 148 1.96 21.13 8.27
C TRP A 148 2.08 20.62 9.70
N ASP A 149 2.12 21.55 10.66
CA ASP A 149 2.48 21.28 12.06
C ASP A 149 1.66 20.18 12.71
N TRP A 150 0.34 20.22 12.55
CA TRP A 150 -0.52 19.17 13.08
C TRP A 150 -0.12 17.79 12.52
N TYR A 151 0.11 17.69 11.21
CA TYR A 151 0.46 16.43 10.55
C TYR A 151 1.82 15.91 10.98
N HIS A 152 2.85 16.75 10.95
CA HIS A 152 4.21 16.30 11.21
C HIS A 152 4.53 16.14 12.71
N LYS A 153 3.97 17.03 13.59
CA LYS A 153 4.29 16.99 15.01
C LYS A 153 3.31 16.16 15.82
N THR A 154 2.00 16.28 15.55
CA THR A 154 0.96 15.62 16.35
C THR A 154 0.57 14.26 15.76
N PHE A 155 0.32 14.21 14.46
CA PHE A 155 -0.17 13.01 13.78
C PHE A 155 0.93 12.01 13.49
N LEU A 156 2.02 12.41 12.83
CA LEU A 156 3.19 11.57 12.55
C LEU A 156 4.14 11.50 13.74
N GLY A 157 4.31 12.58 14.48
CA GLY A 157 5.25 12.69 15.60
C GLY A 157 6.72 12.82 15.22
N SER A 158 7.04 12.83 13.93
CA SER A 158 8.41 12.84 13.39
C SER A 158 9.01 14.24 13.24
N ASP A 159 8.15 15.27 13.12
CA ASP A 159 8.53 16.64 12.74
C ASP A 159 9.26 16.66 11.38
N GLN A 160 10.42 17.21 11.32
CA GLN A 160 11.15 17.48 10.09
C GLN A 160 12.04 16.30 9.68
N TYR A 161 12.20 16.13 8.38
CA TYR A 161 13.30 15.39 7.80
C TYR A 161 14.64 16.04 8.15
N VAL A 162 15.62 15.24 8.50
CA VAL A 162 16.99 15.69 8.80
C VAL A 162 17.97 15.23 7.74
N SER A 163 17.94 13.95 7.41
CA SER A 163 18.82 13.34 6.41
C SER A 163 18.28 11.98 5.97
N ASN A 164 18.93 11.41 4.95
CA ASN A 164 18.63 10.09 4.41
C ASN A 164 19.90 9.29 4.16
N THR A 165 19.76 8.03 3.80
CA THR A 165 20.89 7.19 3.36
C THR A 165 21.44 7.62 2.00
N TRP A 166 20.75 8.51 1.28
CA TRP A 166 21.00 8.98 -0.08
C TRP A 166 20.93 7.87 -1.13
N ARG A 167 21.76 6.83 -1.03
CA ARG A 167 21.55 5.62 -1.86
C ARG A 167 20.59 4.71 -1.17
N PRO A 168 19.55 4.22 -1.87
CA PRO A 168 18.70 3.17 -1.35
C PRO A 168 19.55 1.96 -0.93
N THR A 169 19.36 1.52 0.30
CA THR A 169 20.18 0.49 0.93
C THR A 169 19.28 -0.52 1.64
N SER A 170 19.56 -1.81 1.46
CA SER A 170 18.88 -2.86 2.25
C SER A 170 19.33 -2.80 3.70
N ALA A 171 18.40 -3.08 4.61
CA ALA A 171 18.67 -3.13 6.04
C ALA A 171 18.05 -4.41 6.64
N ILE A 172 18.60 -4.86 7.76
CA ILE A 172 17.89 -5.78 8.63
C ILE A 172 16.91 -4.95 9.48
N LEU A 173 15.63 -5.24 9.34
CA LEU A 173 14.59 -4.61 10.13
C LEU A 173 14.28 -5.48 11.35
N LYS A 174 14.14 -4.83 12.52
CA LYS A 174 13.75 -5.42 13.79
C LYS A 174 12.29 -5.12 14.07
N VAL A 175 11.53 -6.14 14.46
CA VAL A 175 10.15 -5.99 14.94
C VAL A 175 10.20 -5.55 16.39
N GLU A 176 9.89 -4.29 16.65
CA GLU A 176 9.91 -3.69 18.00
C GLU A 176 8.62 -4.00 18.77
N ASN A 177 7.50 -4.10 18.08
CA ASN A 177 6.23 -4.51 18.70
C ASN A 177 5.70 -5.80 18.06
N ARG A 178 5.81 -6.89 18.77
CA ARG A 178 5.38 -8.23 18.32
C ARG A 178 3.92 -8.55 18.62
N THR A 179 3.20 -7.67 19.28
CA THR A 179 1.77 -7.85 19.60
C THR A 179 0.85 -7.01 18.73
N HIS A 180 1.38 -6.00 18.05
CA HIS A 180 0.58 -5.17 17.16
C HIS A 180 0.08 -6.00 15.96
N PRO A 181 -1.21 -5.86 15.56
CA PRO A 181 -1.77 -6.66 14.46
C PRO A 181 -0.99 -6.59 13.15
N ALA A 182 -0.38 -5.45 12.84
CA ALA A 182 0.43 -5.27 11.63
C ALA A 182 1.75 -6.05 11.63
N THR A 183 2.27 -6.41 12.80
CA THR A 183 3.63 -6.96 12.94
C THR A 183 3.71 -8.30 13.65
N LYS A 184 2.64 -8.73 14.32
CA LYS A 184 2.62 -9.96 15.11
C LYS A 184 2.94 -11.24 14.32
N ASN A 185 2.70 -11.21 13.02
CA ASN A 185 2.93 -12.34 12.11
C ASN A 185 4.27 -12.26 11.35
N LEU A 186 5.10 -11.25 11.65
CA LEU A 186 6.43 -11.12 11.07
C LEU A 186 7.48 -11.87 11.90
N PRO A 187 8.58 -12.31 11.29
CA PRO A 187 9.74 -12.80 12.04
C PRO A 187 10.33 -11.67 12.90
N ALA A 188 11.11 -12.02 13.93
CA ALA A 188 11.72 -11.02 14.83
C ALA A 188 12.60 -10.00 14.08
N THR A 189 13.25 -10.45 13.01
CA THR A 189 14.05 -9.65 12.09
C THR A 189 13.87 -10.17 10.67
N PHE A 190 14.02 -9.28 9.68
CA PHE A 190 14.02 -9.65 8.28
C PHE A 190 14.79 -8.62 7.44
N SER A 191 15.32 -9.05 6.30
CA SER A 191 15.97 -8.16 5.33
C SER A 191 14.94 -7.41 4.51
N SER A 192 15.09 -6.10 4.37
CA SER A 192 14.27 -5.27 3.49
C SER A 192 14.77 -5.29 2.05
N SER A 193 13.92 -4.90 1.09
CA SER A 193 14.41 -4.34 -0.17
C SER A 193 15.22 -3.07 0.10
N PRO A 194 16.11 -2.64 -0.81
CA PRO A 194 16.76 -1.34 -0.68
C PRO A 194 15.72 -0.23 -0.51
N ASN A 195 15.97 0.71 0.36
CA ASN A 195 15.14 1.90 0.54
C ASN A 195 16.01 3.10 0.88
N GLU A 196 15.55 4.29 0.49
CA GLU A 196 16.09 5.54 0.99
C GLU A 196 15.52 5.78 2.38
N TRP A 197 16.29 5.46 3.41
CA TRP A 197 15.86 5.59 4.79
C TRP A 197 16.00 7.02 5.30
N TYR A 198 14.94 7.54 5.94
CA TYR A 198 14.93 8.89 6.52
C TYR A 198 15.30 8.89 8.00
N ARG A 199 15.96 9.96 8.41
CA ARG A 199 16.15 10.37 9.82
C ARG A 199 15.28 11.57 10.11
N TRP A 200 14.76 11.59 11.33
CA TRP A 200 13.79 12.58 11.77
C TRP A 200 14.34 13.45 12.87
N LYS A 201 13.85 14.70 12.97
CA LYS A 201 14.30 15.67 13.97
C LYS A 201 13.85 15.29 15.37
N LEU A 202 12.61 14.84 15.54
CA LEU A 202 12.12 14.39 16.84
C LEU A 202 12.49 12.93 17.09
N ASP A 203 12.89 12.66 18.33
CA ASP A 203 13.06 11.31 18.82
C ASP A 203 11.70 10.68 19.10
N LEU A 204 11.26 9.82 18.19
CA LEU A 204 9.97 9.14 18.26
C LEU A 204 9.83 8.29 19.54
N THR A 205 10.93 7.85 20.17
CA THR A 205 10.90 7.07 21.41
C THR A 205 10.42 7.88 22.61
N LYS A 206 10.58 9.20 22.54
CA LYS A 206 10.16 10.13 23.61
C LYS A 206 8.72 10.60 23.46
N ASN A 207 8.05 10.25 22.37
CA ASN A 207 6.67 10.60 22.16
C ASN A 207 5.76 9.46 22.62
N ALA A 208 5.08 9.64 23.77
CA ALA A 208 4.21 8.63 24.36
C ALA A 208 3.02 8.21 23.45
N ASP A 209 2.64 9.08 22.51
CA ASP A 209 1.57 8.78 21.55
C ASP A 209 2.04 7.86 20.41
N ILE A 210 3.34 7.77 20.18
CA ILE A 210 3.91 6.96 19.09
C ILE A 210 4.21 5.55 19.57
N GLN A 211 3.87 4.59 18.73
CA GLN A 211 4.18 3.18 18.89
C GLN A 211 5.05 2.70 17.73
N ILE A 212 6.34 2.51 18.02
CA ILE A 212 7.29 2.04 17.01
C ILE A 212 7.02 0.57 16.73
N LEU A 213 6.86 0.22 15.47
CA LEU A 213 6.58 -1.13 15.00
C LEU A 213 7.84 -1.80 14.45
N LEU A 214 8.61 -1.07 13.62
CA LEU A 214 9.87 -1.55 13.08
C LEU A 214 10.96 -0.48 13.22
N SER A 215 12.17 -0.93 13.48
CA SER A 215 13.40 -0.13 13.40
C SER A 215 14.45 -0.84 12.55
N ILE A 216 15.47 -0.11 12.11
CA ILE A 216 16.66 -0.69 11.48
C ILE A 216 17.56 -1.28 12.57
N ASP A 217 18.11 -2.48 12.35
CA ASP A 217 19.28 -2.95 13.08
C ASP A 217 20.51 -2.20 12.57
N PRO A 218 21.06 -1.26 13.34
CA PRO A 218 22.16 -0.41 12.86
C PRO A 218 23.42 -1.21 12.53
N LYS A 219 23.60 -2.38 13.11
CA LYS A 219 24.74 -3.27 12.84
C LYS A 219 24.69 -3.88 11.44
N SER A 220 23.52 -3.94 10.81
CA SER A 220 23.37 -4.40 9.44
C SER A 220 23.72 -3.36 8.39
N PHE A 221 23.85 -2.11 8.80
CA PHE A 221 24.13 -1.00 7.91
C PHE A 221 25.63 -0.89 7.63
N PRO A 222 26.03 -0.82 6.37
CA PRO A 222 27.45 -0.60 6.03
C PRO A 222 27.90 0.80 6.47
N LEU A 223 29.16 0.91 6.86
CA LEU A 223 29.80 2.20 7.13
C LEU A 223 29.80 3.04 5.85
N GLY A 224 29.54 4.34 5.97
CA GLY A 224 29.65 5.28 4.87
C GLY A 224 28.60 5.04 3.76
N THR A 225 27.37 4.72 4.12
CA THR A 225 26.29 4.61 3.14
C THR A 225 26.08 5.92 2.38
N GLY A 226 26.18 5.84 1.06
CA GLY A 226 25.93 6.95 0.14
C GLY A 226 26.99 8.06 0.13
N PRO A 227 26.71 9.21 -0.49
CA PRO A 227 27.62 10.35 -0.62
C PRO A 227 27.76 11.19 0.65
N LYS A 228 27.12 10.77 1.75
CA LYS A 228 27.25 11.41 3.07
C LYS A 228 28.04 10.51 4.02
N PRO A 229 29.34 10.27 3.77
CA PRO A 229 30.14 9.32 4.55
C PRO A 229 30.35 9.75 6.00
N HIS A 230 30.10 11.01 6.33
CA HIS A 230 30.15 11.56 7.68
C HIS A 230 28.90 11.25 8.51
N GLU A 231 27.81 10.81 7.89
CA GLU A 231 26.61 10.40 8.62
C GLU A 231 26.74 8.97 9.12
N ILE A 232 26.54 8.79 10.40
CA ILE A 232 26.66 7.50 11.07
C ILE A 232 25.30 6.81 11.11
N TRP A 233 25.19 5.70 10.40
CA TRP A 233 24.01 4.84 10.42
C TRP A 233 24.24 3.47 11.08
N HIS A 234 25.49 3.10 11.32
CA HIS A 234 25.86 1.81 11.94
C HIS A 234 25.70 1.80 13.46
N SER A 235 25.31 2.90 14.06
CA SER A 235 24.94 3.02 15.47
C SER A 235 23.79 3.98 15.64
N GLY A 236 22.95 3.77 16.64
CA GLY A 236 21.78 4.59 16.91
C GLY A 236 20.49 3.78 16.86
N TYR A 237 19.37 4.48 16.81
CA TYR A 237 18.03 3.91 16.75
C TYR A 237 17.21 4.60 15.67
N PHE A 238 16.78 3.85 14.69
CA PHE A 238 16.17 4.37 13.47
C PHE A 238 14.79 3.73 13.23
N PRO A 239 13.69 4.31 13.79
CA PRO A 239 12.34 3.87 13.48
C PRO A 239 12.01 4.09 12.00
N VAL A 240 11.43 3.08 11.38
CA VAL A 240 11.05 3.12 9.95
C VAL A 240 9.57 2.79 9.73
N VAL A 241 8.91 2.17 10.72
CA VAL A 241 7.46 1.94 10.71
C VAL A 241 6.92 2.21 12.10
N TRP A 242 5.85 3.03 12.16
CA TRP A 242 5.19 3.32 13.44
C TRP A 242 3.71 3.62 13.28
N SER A 243 2.99 3.57 14.38
CA SER A 243 1.60 3.97 14.52
C SER A 243 1.45 5.04 15.60
N ASN A 244 0.27 5.66 15.69
CA ASN A 244 -0.06 6.64 16.69
C ASN A 244 -1.24 6.14 17.55
N ARG A 245 -1.14 6.22 18.88
CA ARG A 245 -2.16 5.73 19.80
C ARG A 245 -3.45 6.56 19.77
N LYS A 246 -3.37 7.84 19.37
CA LYS A 246 -4.51 8.76 19.25
C LYS A 246 -5.24 8.62 17.92
N PHE A 247 -4.51 8.23 16.87
CA PHE A 247 -5.04 8.12 15.51
C PHE A 247 -4.82 6.70 14.97
N LYS A 248 -5.76 6.24 14.18
CA LYS A 248 -5.63 4.92 13.52
C LYS A 248 -4.82 5.07 12.25
N MET A 249 -3.51 5.03 12.40
CA MET A 249 -2.58 5.27 11.32
C MET A 249 -1.35 4.36 11.37
N ILE A 250 -0.75 4.12 10.21
CA ILE A 250 0.58 3.53 10.07
C ILE A 250 1.35 4.34 9.03
N TYR A 251 2.57 4.72 9.38
CA TYR A 251 3.56 5.24 8.44
C TYR A 251 4.62 4.18 8.17
N LEU A 252 5.02 4.06 6.90
CA LEU A 252 6.08 3.16 6.41
C LEU A 252 7.12 4.00 5.65
N ASN A 253 8.37 3.99 6.11
CA ASN A 253 9.48 4.64 5.39
C ASN A 253 9.99 3.72 4.27
N MET A 254 9.10 3.30 3.38
CA MET A 254 9.33 2.42 2.24
C MET A 254 8.64 3.03 1.02
N GLY A 255 9.19 2.81 -0.18
CA GLY A 255 8.64 3.35 -1.43
C GLY A 255 9.62 4.14 -2.29
N HIS A 256 10.93 4.06 -1.98
CA HIS A 256 12.01 4.65 -2.77
C HIS A 256 13.19 3.67 -2.83
N ASN A 257 13.19 2.78 -3.83
CA ASN A 257 14.08 1.62 -3.82
C ASN A 257 15.33 1.77 -4.70
N ASP A 258 15.32 2.66 -5.70
CA ASP A 258 16.45 2.88 -6.60
C ASP A 258 16.46 4.34 -7.06
N MET A 259 17.64 4.86 -7.36
CA MET A 259 17.86 6.21 -7.90
C MET A 259 18.24 6.18 -9.39
N ASP A 260 18.45 5.01 -9.94
CA ASP A 260 18.90 4.78 -11.34
C ASP A 260 20.05 5.72 -11.80
N TYR A 261 21.09 5.78 -11.03
CA TYR A 261 22.27 6.62 -11.35
C TYR A 261 22.91 6.31 -12.71
N GLY A 262 22.72 5.11 -13.21
CA GLY A 262 23.22 4.68 -14.51
C GLY A 262 22.28 4.91 -15.68
N GLY A 263 21.03 5.31 -15.43
CA GLY A 263 20.01 5.50 -16.46
C GLY A 263 19.62 4.21 -17.19
N THR A 264 19.77 3.06 -16.54
CA THR A 264 19.60 1.72 -17.16
C THR A 264 18.41 0.94 -16.62
N ASN A 265 17.92 1.27 -15.44
CA ASN A 265 16.78 0.60 -14.81
C ASN A 265 15.46 1.20 -15.29
N GLN A 266 14.55 0.35 -15.74
CA GLN A 266 13.21 0.77 -16.13
C GLN A 266 12.17 0.61 -15.01
N ALA A 267 12.46 -0.24 -14.01
CA ALA A 267 11.64 -0.46 -12.84
C ALA A 267 12.43 -0.11 -11.58
N LEU A 268 12.21 1.09 -11.05
CA LEU A 268 12.93 1.60 -9.88
C LEU A 268 12.28 1.20 -8.55
N SER A 269 11.10 0.60 -8.56
CA SER A 269 10.43 0.16 -7.35
C SER A 269 10.37 -1.36 -7.26
N GLN A 270 10.68 -1.86 -6.08
CA GLN A 270 10.62 -3.26 -5.68
C GLN A 270 10.17 -3.39 -4.22
N THR A 271 9.32 -2.45 -3.78
CA THR A 271 8.81 -2.42 -2.41
C THR A 271 8.00 -3.67 -2.10
N PHE A 272 7.19 -4.12 -3.05
CA PHE A 272 6.35 -5.32 -2.92
C PHE A 272 6.98 -6.60 -3.46
N ASN A 273 8.28 -6.61 -3.77
CA ASN A 273 9.03 -7.83 -4.09
C ASN A 273 9.62 -8.51 -2.84
N ASN A 274 9.22 -8.09 -1.65
CA ASN A 274 9.67 -8.63 -0.38
C ASN A 274 8.47 -9.17 0.40
N VAL A 275 8.44 -10.48 0.63
CA VAL A 275 7.30 -11.18 1.27
C VAL A 275 6.94 -10.61 2.64
N GLN A 276 7.94 -10.20 3.45
CA GLN A 276 7.71 -9.62 4.75
C GLN A 276 7.14 -8.20 4.66
N THR A 277 7.59 -7.43 3.66
CA THR A 277 7.02 -6.09 3.38
C THR A 277 5.59 -6.21 2.85
N GLU A 278 5.30 -7.12 1.91
CA GLU A 278 3.93 -7.39 1.46
C GLU A 278 3.02 -7.73 2.63
N LYS A 279 3.49 -8.66 3.49
CA LYS A 279 2.74 -9.08 4.67
C LYS A 279 2.51 -7.94 5.66
N LEU A 280 3.53 -7.13 5.93
CA LEU A 280 3.43 -5.93 6.78
C LEU A 280 2.36 -4.97 6.26
N VAL A 281 2.40 -4.65 4.98
CA VAL A 281 1.46 -3.71 4.36
C VAL A 281 0.04 -4.26 4.38
N LEU A 282 -0.14 -5.54 4.04
CA LEU A 282 -1.44 -6.18 4.05
C LEU A 282 -2.03 -6.26 5.47
N ASP A 283 -1.26 -6.76 6.45
CA ASP A 283 -1.70 -6.88 7.85
C ASP A 283 -2.00 -5.48 8.43
N SER A 284 -1.23 -4.44 8.04
CA SER A 284 -1.49 -3.04 8.38
C SER A 284 -2.82 -2.57 7.82
N LEU A 285 -3.08 -2.81 6.53
CA LEU A 285 -4.31 -2.41 5.87
C LEU A 285 -5.54 -3.09 6.49
N LEU A 286 -5.46 -4.39 6.74
CA LEU A 286 -6.52 -5.16 7.40
C LEU A 286 -6.77 -4.70 8.84
N TRP A 287 -5.74 -4.28 9.56
CA TRP A 287 -5.92 -3.68 10.87
C TRP A 287 -6.59 -2.30 10.78
N LEU A 288 -6.15 -1.46 9.83
CA LEU A 288 -6.70 -0.11 9.62
C LEU A 288 -8.18 -0.15 9.22
N SER A 289 -8.61 -1.16 8.49
CA SER A 289 -10.00 -1.30 8.02
C SER A 289 -11.02 -1.60 9.13
N LYS A 290 -10.57 -2.14 10.28
CA LYS A 290 -11.45 -2.44 11.41
C LYS A 290 -11.83 -1.15 12.13
N LYS A 291 -13.09 -0.99 12.50
CA LYS A 291 -13.52 0.11 13.36
C LYS A 291 -12.72 0.08 14.67
N ARG A 292 -12.45 1.26 15.22
CA ARG A 292 -11.88 1.41 16.57
C ARG A 292 -12.81 0.83 17.62
#